data_ad1432b671bf0d2e6ac6c5b76d64e9a9
#
_entry.id   ad1432b671bf0d2e6ac6c5b76d64e9a9
#
_cell.length_a   1.000
_cell.length_b   1.000
_cell.length_c   1.000
_cell.angle_alpha   90.00
_cell.angle_beta   90.00
_cell.angle_gamma   90.00
#
_symmetry.space_group_name_H-M   'P 1'
#
loop_
_entity.id
_entity.type
_entity.pdbx_description
1 polymer ?
#
loop_
_entity_poly.entity_id
_entity_poly.type
_entity_poly.pdbx_seq_one_letter_code
_entity_poly.pdbx_strand_id
1 'polypeptide(L)'
;GRAYLDSNFGSESLEDGFDVWHWSRAHLKKGAVVSYEGQRGDGSRFASAIRFDAYGLPQQAELPLAAPLPNTAWQMERRTRADRGHASVIKTWEDSPFYARSTLGARIYGEQVVAVQESLNLKRFASPVVQFMLPYRMPRVGA
;
A
#
# COMPACT_ATOMS: atom_id res chain seq x y z
N GLY A 1 -23.37 3.23 -1.53
CA GLY A 1 -22.02 2.63 -1.64
C GLY A 1 -21.02 3.30 -0.70
N ARG A 2 -19.87 2.68 -0.53
CA ARG A 2 -18.75 3.25 0.25
C ARG A 2 -17.68 3.71 -0.74
N ALA A 3 -17.16 4.91 -0.56
CA ALA A 3 -16.08 5.47 -1.35
C ALA A 3 -14.92 5.88 -0.44
N TYR A 4 -13.75 6.01 -1.03
CA TYR A 4 -12.55 6.55 -0.39
C TYR A 4 -11.90 7.51 -1.37
N LEU A 5 -11.52 8.66 -0.88
CA LEU A 5 -10.74 9.64 -1.61
C LEU A 5 -9.49 9.96 -0.78
N ASP A 6 -8.36 9.91 -1.40
CA ASP A 6 -7.08 10.33 -0.84
C ASP A 6 -6.45 11.37 -1.74
N SER A 7 -5.70 12.30 -1.15
CA SER A 7 -4.99 13.34 -1.87
C SER A 7 -3.65 13.57 -1.21
N ASN A 8 -2.58 13.38 -1.97
CA ASN A 8 -1.23 13.66 -1.55
C ASN A 8 -0.72 14.91 -2.29
N PHE A 9 -0.10 15.80 -1.55
CA PHE A 9 0.52 17.00 -2.11
C PHE A 9 1.83 17.29 -1.39
N GLY A 10 2.77 17.90 -2.12
CA GLY A 10 4.09 18.28 -1.59
C GLY A 10 4.83 19.15 -2.58
N SER A 11 5.97 19.67 -2.17
CA SER A 11 6.88 20.47 -2.99
C SER A 11 7.91 19.65 -3.77
N GLU A 12 8.01 18.36 -3.45
CA GLU A 12 8.96 17.42 -4.07
C GLU A 12 8.20 16.29 -4.74
N SER A 13 8.81 15.69 -5.77
CA SER A 13 8.26 14.50 -6.38
C SER A 13 8.38 13.31 -5.40
N LEU A 14 7.47 12.34 -5.51
CA LEU A 14 7.50 11.18 -4.62
C LEU A 14 8.78 10.36 -4.77
N GLU A 15 9.32 10.29 -5.98
CA GLU A 15 10.56 9.58 -6.33
C GLU A 15 11.82 10.23 -5.78
N ASP A 16 11.80 11.54 -5.50
CA ASP A 16 12.91 12.25 -4.87
C ASP A 16 12.97 11.99 -3.36
N GLY A 17 11.80 11.80 -2.75
CA GLY A 17 11.68 11.61 -1.30
C GLY A 17 11.77 10.16 -0.84
N PHE A 18 11.40 9.19 -1.68
CA PHE A 18 11.24 7.80 -1.26
C PHE A 18 11.79 6.79 -2.26
N ASP A 19 12.36 5.72 -1.75
CA ASP A 19 12.77 4.53 -2.52
C ASP A 19 11.62 3.54 -2.68
N VAL A 20 10.87 3.32 -1.59
CA VAL A 20 9.79 2.34 -1.50
C VAL A 20 8.65 2.93 -0.69
N TRP A 21 7.44 2.66 -1.14
CA TRP A 21 6.21 3.09 -0.49
C TRP A 21 5.20 1.94 -0.46
N HIS A 22 4.62 1.70 0.70
CA HIS A 22 3.52 0.77 0.87
C HIS A 22 2.35 1.48 1.55
N TRP A 23 1.18 1.24 1.03
CA TRP A 23 -0.07 1.78 1.53
C TRP A 23 -1.08 0.65 1.66
N SER A 24 -1.91 0.70 2.69
CA SER A 24 -3.06 -0.19 2.77
C SER A 24 -4.21 0.44 3.53
N ARG A 25 -5.42 0.02 3.17
CA ARG A 25 -6.67 0.50 3.76
C ARG A 25 -7.62 -0.65 3.98
N ALA A 26 -8.25 -0.68 5.15
CA ALA A 26 -9.32 -1.62 5.47
C ALA A 26 -10.52 -0.90 6.08
N HIS A 27 -11.72 -1.39 5.76
CA HIS A 27 -12.93 -1.01 6.47
C HIS A 27 -13.04 -1.85 7.74
N LEU A 28 -13.29 -1.18 8.86
CA LEU A 28 -13.64 -1.76 10.15
C LEU A 28 -15.15 -1.74 10.33
N LYS A 29 -15.68 -2.44 11.32
CA LYS A 29 -17.11 -2.38 11.68
C LYS A 29 -17.55 -0.95 11.97
N LYS A 30 -16.67 -0.15 12.59
CA LYS A 30 -16.93 1.26 12.92
C LYS A 30 -15.80 2.13 12.35
N GLY A 31 -15.86 2.42 11.03
CA GLY A 31 -14.91 3.30 10.39
C GLY A 31 -13.92 2.59 9.44
N ALA A 32 -12.68 3.08 9.40
CA ALA A 32 -11.63 2.55 8.54
C ALA A 32 -10.26 2.73 9.21
N VAL A 33 -9.28 2.00 8.70
CA VAL A 33 -7.87 2.21 9.03
C VAL A 33 -7.08 2.34 7.74
N VAL A 34 -6.12 3.25 7.74
CA VAL A 34 -5.14 3.44 6.67
C VAL A 34 -3.76 3.29 7.30
N SER A 35 -2.89 2.54 6.66
CA SER A 35 -1.49 2.43 7.06
C SER A 35 -0.57 2.81 5.92
N TYR A 36 0.50 3.49 6.28
CA TYR A 36 1.60 3.90 5.43
C TYR A 36 2.89 3.33 5.98
N GLU A 37 3.74 2.83 5.15
CA GLU A 37 5.13 2.56 5.49
C GLU A 37 6.02 2.73 4.26
N GLY A 38 7.27 3.07 4.49
CA GLY A 38 8.20 3.26 3.40
C GLY A 38 9.64 3.44 3.85
N GLN A 39 10.49 3.55 2.86
CA GLN A 39 11.90 3.85 3.01
C GLN A 39 12.23 5.09 2.20
N ARG A 40 12.94 6.04 2.81
CA ARG A 40 13.47 7.22 2.13
C ARG A 40 14.79 6.93 1.41
N GLY A 41 15.19 7.83 0.53
CA GLY A 41 16.44 7.75 -0.21
C GLY A 41 17.70 7.70 0.67
N ASP A 42 17.64 8.23 1.90
CA ASP A 42 18.70 8.15 2.91
C ASP A 42 18.72 6.81 3.68
N GLY A 43 17.82 5.88 3.33
CA GLY A 43 17.67 4.59 3.98
C GLY A 43 16.82 4.59 5.24
N SER A 44 16.39 5.75 5.74
CA SER A 44 15.51 5.84 6.90
C SER A 44 14.13 5.22 6.57
N ARG A 45 13.50 4.64 7.59
CA ARG A 45 12.18 4.00 7.45
C ARG A 45 11.16 4.72 8.30
N PHE A 46 9.94 4.73 7.82
CA PHE A 46 8.79 5.22 8.58
C PHE A 46 7.62 4.25 8.45
N ALA A 47 6.74 4.29 9.43
CA ALA A 47 5.46 3.62 9.38
C ALA A 47 4.46 4.36 10.27
N SER A 48 3.22 4.44 9.83
CA SER A 48 2.14 5.06 10.59
C SER A 48 0.80 4.38 10.31
N ALA A 49 -0.13 4.50 11.23
CA ALA A 49 -1.52 4.11 11.03
C ALA A 49 -2.46 5.21 11.52
N ILE A 50 -3.48 5.48 10.73
CA ILE A 50 -4.54 6.41 11.07
C ILE A 50 -5.85 5.64 11.04
N ARG A 51 -6.59 5.70 12.12
CA ARG A 51 -7.94 5.16 12.21
C ARG A 51 -8.94 6.29 12.03
N PHE A 52 -9.95 6.05 11.23
CA PHE A 52 -11.11 6.93 11.09
C PHE A 52 -12.29 6.28 11.80
N ASP A 53 -12.99 7.03 12.60
CA ASP A 53 -14.22 6.57 13.25
C ASP A 53 -15.40 6.51 12.25
N ALA A 54 -16.58 6.17 12.75
CA ALA A 54 -17.80 6.09 11.92
C ALA A 54 -18.23 7.43 11.30
N TYR A 55 -17.76 8.54 11.86
CA TYR A 55 -18.01 9.90 11.37
C TYR A 55 -16.90 10.44 10.45
N GLY A 56 -15.84 9.65 10.25
CA GLY A 56 -14.69 10.03 9.44
C GLY A 56 -13.67 10.89 10.16
N LEU A 57 -13.74 11.00 11.50
CA LEU A 57 -12.75 11.74 12.26
C LEU A 57 -11.47 10.93 12.43
N PRO A 58 -10.29 11.50 12.09
CA PRO A 58 -9.03 10.80 12.21
C PRO A 58 -8.58 10.69 13.68
N GLN A 59 -8.05 9.54 14.02
CA GLN A 59 -7.46 9.25 15.32
C GLN A 59 -6.11 8.55 15.09
N GLN A 60 -5.10 8.95 15.87
CA GLN A 60 -3.85 8.18 15.91
C GLN A 60 -4.16 6.76 16.37
N ALA A 61 -3.62 5.77 15.68
CA ALA A 61 -3.84 4.38 16.01
C ALA A 61 -2.52 3.69 16.35
N GLU A 62 -2.60 2.66 17.18
CA GLU A 62 -1.48 1.75 17.38
C GLU A 62 -1.14 1.11 16.02
N LEU A 63 0.15 1.07 15.69
CA LEU A 63 0.63 0.48 14.44
C LEU A 63 0.60 -1.05 14.55
N PRO A 64 -0.19 -1.78 13.76
CA PRO A 64 -0.15 -3.23 13.76
C PRO A 64 1.21 -3.76 13.29
N LEU A 65 1.49 -5.03 13.54
CA LEU A 65 2.76 -5.64 13.16
C LEU A 65 2.93 -5.67 11.63
N ALA A 66 4.18 -5.59 11.19
CA ALA A 66 4.49 -5.75 9.78
C ALA A 66 4.11 -7.16 9.29
N ALA A 67 3.41 -7.22 8.18
CA ALA A 67 2.95 -8.45 7.53
C ALA A 67 3.52 -8.52 6.11
N PRO A 68 4.63 -9.23 5.89
CA PRO A 68 5.17 -9.44 4.56
C PRO A 68 4.19 -10.28 3.72
N LEU A 69 4.16 -10.01 2.43
CA LEU A 69 3.32 -10.71 1.46
C LEU A 69 4.22 -11.37 0.40
N PRO A 70 3.74 -12.41 -0.30
CA PRO A 70 4.48 -12.97 -1.41
C PRO A 70 4.79 -11.91 -2.47
N ASN A 71 5.99 -11.93 -3.05
CA ASN A 71 6.32 -11.07 -4.16
C ASN A 71 5.37 -11.31 -5.34
N THR A 72 5.22 -10.29 -6.18
CA THR A 72 4.45 -10.42 -7.42
C THR A 72 5.24 -11.16 -8.51
N ALA A 73 4.62 -11.39 -9.69
CA ALA A 73 5.33 -11.95 -10.85
C ALA A 73 6.51 -11.06 -11.32
N TRP A 74 6.36 -9.72 -11.22
CA TRP A 74 7.43 -8.76 -11.46
C TRP A 74 8.41 -8.62 -10.29
N GLN A 75 8.35 -9.53 -9.30
CA GLN A 75 9.21 -9.50 -8.10
C GLN A 75 9.09 -8.19 -7.31
N MET A 76 7.89 -7.60 -7.31
CA MET A 76 7.59 -6.48 -6.45
C MET A 76 7.41 -6.96 -5.02
N GLU A 77 8.19 -6.39 -4.10
CA GLU A 77 8.00 -6.58 -2.67
C GLU A 77 6.67 -5.94 -2.25
N ARG A 78 5.88 -6.69 -1.50
CA ARG A 78 4.61 -6.21 -0.95
C ARG A 78 4.61 -6.36 0.56
N ARG A 79 4.09 -5.35 1.23
CA ARG A 79 3.90 -5.35 2.68
C ARG A 79 2.57 -4.74 3.04
N THR A 80 2.07 -5.12 4.20
CA THR A 80 0.93 -4.50 4.86
C THR A 80 1.13 -4.55 6.37
N ARG A 81 0.14 -4.11 7.11
CA ARG A 81 0.09 -4.16 8.57
C ARG A 81 -1.12 -4.99 9.01
N ALA A 82 -0.89 -5.92 9.93
CA ALA A 82 -1.94 -6.80 10.43
C ALA A 82 -1.63 -7.30 11.84
N ASP A 83 -2.65 -7.71 12.57
CA ASP A 83 -2.48 -8.37 13.85
C ASP A 83 -1.63 -9.64 13.65
N ARG A 84 -0.71 -9.88 14.58
CA ARG A 84 0.21 -11.02 14.57
C ARG A 84 1.11 -11.11 13.33
N GLY A 85 1.21 -10.03 12.53
CA GLY A 85 2.05 -9.98 11.34
C GLY A 85 1.57 -10.90 10.20
N HIS A 86 0.29 -11.23 10.13
CA HIS A 86 -0.27 -12.17 9.16
C HIS A 86 -1.34 -11.54 8.27
N ALA A 87 -1.15 -11.61 6.95
CA ALA A 87 -2.13 -11.29 5.93
C ALA A 87 -1.98 -12.24 4.75
N SER A 88 -3.05 -12.41 3.96
CA SER A 88 -3.06 -13.25 2.77
C SER A 88 -3.52 -12.45 1.55
N VAL A 89 -2.92 -12.71 0.39
CA VAL A 89 -3.36 -12.12 -0.88
C VAL A 89 -4.57 -12.88 -1.39
N ILE A 90 -5.70 -12.17 -1.54
CA ILE A 90 -6.91 -12.73 -2.17
C ILE A 90 -6.82 -12.58 -3.68
N LYS A 91 -6.44 -11.40 -4.16
CA LYS A 91 -6.31 -11.12 -5.60
C LYS A 91 -5.27 -10.02 -5.83
N THR A 92 -4.44 -10.19 -6.84
CA THR A 92 -3.59 -9.14 -7.40
C THR A 92 -4.32 -8.52 -8.59
N TRP A 93 -4.56 -7.22 -8.54
CA TRP A 93 -5.26 -6.47 -9.58
C TRP A 93 -4.31 -5.85 -10.59
N GLU A 94 -3.19 -5.37 -10.09
CA GLU A 94 -2.16 -4.73 -10.88
C GLU A 94 -0.80 -5.26 -10.45
N ASP A 95 0.04 -5.58 -11.43
CA ASP A 95 1.40 -6.03 -11.25
C ASP A 95 2.25 -5.47 -12.38
N SER A 96 3.20 -4.65 -12.05
CA SER A 96 4.12 -4.01 -12.98
C SER A 96 5.53 -3.97 -12.38
N PRO A 97 6.56 -3.61 -13.14
CA PRO A 97 7.92 -3.54 -12.61
C PRO A 97 8.11 -2.65 -11.39
N PHE A 98 7.23 -1.66 -11.17
CA PHE A 98 7.37 -0.66 -10.12
C PHE A 98 6.13 -0.49 -9.23
N TYR A 99 4.99 -1.09 -9.57
CA TYR A 99 3.73 -0.93 -8.86
C TYR A 99 2.96 -2.24 -8.78
N ALA A 100 2.41 -2.50 -7.62
CA ALA A 100 1.50 -3.62 -7.40
C ALA A 100 0.31 -3.20 -6.54
N ARG A 101 -0.88 -3.69 -6.90
CA ARG A 101 -2.13 -3.46 -6.16
C ARG A 101 -2.84 -4.78 -5.92
N SER A 102 -3.27 -4.99 -4.68
CA SER A 102 -3.86 -6.26 -4.24
C SER A 102 -5.04 -6.07 -3.30
N THR A 103 -5.93 -7.04 -3.31
CA THR A 103 -6.91 -7.25 -2.25
C THR A 103 -6.37 -8.29 -1.29
N LEU A 104 -6.46 -8.02 0.00
CA LEU A 104 -5.93 -8.86 1.07
C LEU A 104 -7.03 -9.29 2.03
N GLY A 105 -6.89 -10.50 2.59
CA GLY A 105 -7.52 -10.91 3.83
C GLY A 105 -6.57 -10.69 5.00
N ALA A 106 -7.01 -9.97 6.03
CA ALA A 106 -6.20 -9.69 7.20
C ALA A 106 -7.05 -9.62 8.47
N ARG A 107 -6.38 -9.66 9.62
CA ARG A 107 -6.97 -9.29 10.90
C ARG A 107 -6.32 -8.01 11.38
N ILE A 108 -7.13 -6.98 11.68
CA ILE A 108 -6.66 -5.67 12.13
C ILE A 108 -7.52 -5.23 13.32
N TYR A 109 -6.88 -4.92 14.44
CA TYR A 109 -7.53 -4.59 15.72
C TYR A 109 -8.60 -5.60 16.15
N GLY A 110 -8.29 -6.89 15.99
CA GLY A 110 -9.18 -7.99 16.33
C GLY A 110 -10.27 -8.28 15.31
N GLU A 111 -10.45 -7.48 14.27
CA GLU A 111 -11.47 -7.66 13.25
C GLU A 111 -10.92 -8.36 12.00
N GLN A 112 -11.67 -9.33 11.46
CA GLN A 112 -11.40 -9.87 10.13
C GLN A 112 -11.86 -8.87 9.08
N VAL A 113 -10.95 -8.49 8.18
CA VAL A 113 -11.18 -7.45 7.20
C VAL A 113 -10.70 -7.87 5.81
N VAL A 114 -11.30 -7.25 4.80
CA VAL A 114 -10.76 -7.22 3.44
C VAL A 114 -10.12 -5.85 3.25
N ALA A 115 -8.84 -5.85 2.91
CA ALA A 115 -8.05 -4.65 2.72
C ALA A 115 -7.64 -4.48 1.25
N VAL A 116 -7.46 -3.23 0.83
CA VAL A 116 -6.74 -2.88 -0.40
C VAL A 116 -5.31 -2.51 0.00
N GLN A 117 -4.35 -2.98 -0.77
CA GLN A 117 -2.93 -2.75 -0.56
C GLN A 117 -2.27 -2.32 -1.86
N GLU A 118 -1.35 -1.37 -1.75
CA GLU A 118 -0.53 -0.88 -2.86
C GLU A 118 0.93 -0.83 -2.44
N SER A 119 1.81 -1.17 -3.38
CA SER A 119 3.26 -1.08 -3.21
C SER A 119 3.87 -0.40 -4.43
N LEU A 120 4.74 0.57 -4.18
CA LEU A 120 5.52 1.25 -5.20
C LEU A 120 7.01 1.05 -4.92
N ASN A 121 7.77 0.83 -5.99
CA ASN A 121 9.22 0.89 -5.97
C ASN A 121 9.67 2.05 -6.86
N LEU A 122 10.00 3.17 -6.23
CA LEU A 122 10.28 4.42 -6.91
C LEU A 122 11.65 4.41 -7.59
N LYS A 123 12.61 3.63 -7.07
CA LYS A 123 13.89 3.39 -7.77
C LYS A 123 13.69 2.66 -9.10
N ARG A 124 12.79 1.66 -9.13
CA ARG A 124 12.45 0.99 -10.39
C ARG A 124 11.64 1.90 -11.31
N PHE A 125 10.74 2.71 -10.75
CA PHE A 125 9.99 3.70 -11.51
C PHE A 125 10.91 4.68 -12.23
N ALA A 126 11.91 5.23 -11.53
CA ALA A 126 12.89 6.16 -12.09
C ALA A 126 13.87 5.53 -13.10
N SER A 127 13.89 4.21 -13.24
CA SER A 127 14.82 3.54 -14.15
C SER A 127 14.51 3.84 -15.62
N PRO A 128 15.52 4.06 -16.49
CA PRO A 128 15.30 4.37 -17.91
C PRO A 128 14.46 3.32 -18.65
N VAL A 129 14.59 2.05 -18.29
CA VAL A 129 13.82 0.95 -18.90
C VAL A 129 12.33 1.10 -18.59
N VAL A 130 11.98 1.38 -17.32
CA VAL A 130 10.59 1.58 -16.92
C VAL A 130 10.03 2.84 -17.57
N GLN A 131 10.77 3.94 -17.56
CA GLN A 131 10.37 5.19 -18.20
C GLN A 131 10.08 5.01 -19.69
N PHE A 132 10.90 4.22 -20.39
CA PHE A 132 10.66 3.86 -21.79
C PHE A 132 9.39 3.04 -21.97
N MET A 133 9.03 2.17 -21.02
CA MET A 133 7.86 1.30 -21.08
C MET A 133 6.53 2.01 -20.74
N LEU A 134 6.55 3.13 -20.03
CA LEU A 134 5.35 3.82 -19.56
C LEU A 134 4.35 4.19 -20.66
N PRO A 135 4.75 4.65 -21.86
CA PRO A 135 3.82 4.95 -22.94
C PRO A 135 3.09 3.71 -23.49
N TYR A 136 3.69 2.54 -23.35
CA TYR A 136 3.08 1.28 -23.76
C TYR A 136 2.24 0.76 -22.60
N ARG A 137 0.95 1.10 -22.55
CA ARG A 137 0.03 0.74 -21.47
C ARG A 137 0.28 -0.68 -20.94
N MET A 138 0.69 -0.78 -19.69
CA MET A 138 0.82 -2.06 -19.01
C MET A 138 -0.55 -2.73 -18.99
N PRO A 139 -0.71 -3.97 -19.48
CA PRO A 139 -1.99 -4.65 -19.47
C PRO A 139 -2.45 -4.83 -18.02
N ARG A 140 -3.67 -4.39 -17.72
CA ARG A 140 -4.31 -4.73 -16.46
C ARG A 140 -4.54 -6.23 -16.45
N VAL A 141 -4.15 -6.90 -15.38
CA VAL A 141 -4.49 -8.32 -15.20
C VAL A 141 -6.02 -8.40 -15.19
N GLY A 142 -6.58 -9.09 -16.17
CA GLY A 142 -8.00 -9.06 -16.48
C GLY A 142 -8.92 -9.37 -15.32
N ALA A 143 -10.11 -8.82 -15.44
CA ALA A 143 -11.21 -9.04 -14.51
C ALA A 143 -11.63 -10.52 -14.46
#